data_2e180f32e08c820679e7b35319977017
#
_entry.id   2e180f32e08c820679e7b35319977017
#
_cell.length_a   1.000
_cell.length_b   1.000
_cell.length_c   1.000
_cell.angle_alpha   90.00
_cell.angle_beta   90.00
_cell.angle_gamma   90.00
#
_symmetry.space_group_name_H-M   'P 1'
#
loop_
_entity.id
_entity.type
_entity.pdbx_description
1 polymer ?
#
loop_
_entity_poly.entity_id
_entity_poly.type
_entity_poly.pdbx_seq_one_letter_code
_entity_poly.pdbx_strand_id
1 'polypeptide(L)'
;MILSNIRIVLVRPTHPGNVGATARAMKNMSLRHLYLVAPEDFPSAEATDRAVGADDVLENAVICASLDEALKDCHLVIGTSARPRRIEWPSLDPESCARRLVDGARQGPVALLFGQERTGLLNAELDRCHFVVTIPADTNYSSLNLACAVQILAYEIHRAGLSGRSASLADVFEGRPADDEDMQRFYRHLEEVLQQIGFLDPDNPRRLMRRLMRLFNRVVLDHNEMNILRGILTAVQQHREKLDKNNQE
;
A
#
# COMPACT_ATOMS: atom_id res chain seq x y z
N MET A 1 -1.89 -20.65 -4.61
CA MET A 1 -1.02 -20.56 -3.40
C MET A 1 -1.27 -19.20 -2.77
N ILE A 2 -1.36 -19.06 -1.44
CA ILE A 2 -1.69 -17.77 -0.78
C ILE A 2 -0.67 -16.67 -1.12
N LEU A 3 0.61 -17.04 -1.16
CA LEU A 3 1.70 -16.09 -1.45
C LEU A 3 1.65 -15.52 -2.88
N SER A 4 0.89 -16.13 -3.80
CA SER A 4 0.72 -15.57 -5.16
C SER A 4 -0.17 -14.33 -5.20
N ASN A 5 -0.84 -13.96 -4.10
CA ASN A 5 -1.61 -12.74 -4.00
C ASN A 5 -0.80 -11.57 -3.36
N ILE A 6 0.47 -11.81 -3.00
CA ILE A 6 1.33 -10.79 -2.40
C ILE A 6 2.20 -10.16 -3.49
N ARG A 7 2.03 -8.87 -3.72
CA ARG A 7 2.84 -8.05 -4.63
C ARG A 7 3.97 -7.39 -3.86
N ILE A 8 5.20 -7.59 -4.29
CA ILE A 8 6.35 -6.79 -3.85
C ILE A 8 6.49 -5.64 -4.83
N VAL A 9 6.35 -4.42 -4.36
CA VAL A 9 6.31 -3.22 -5.20
C VAL A 9 7.53 -2.37 -4.90
N LEU A 10 8.42 -2.20 -5.88
CA LEU A 10 9.54 -1.27 -5.80
C LEU A 10 9.14 0.04 -6.48
N VAL A 11 9.17 1.14 -5.75
CA VAL A 11 8.76 2.45 -6.25
C VAL A 11 10.00 3.25 -6.62
N ARG A 12 10.17 3.51 -7.92
CA ARG A 12 11.30 4.23 -8.54
C ARG A 12 12.66 3.67 -8.10
N PRO A 13 12.91 2.35 -8.22
CA PRO A 13 14.23 1.82 -7.93
C PRO A 13 15.26 2.43 -8.90
N THR A 14 16.42 2.83 -8.37
CA THR A 14 17.46 3.52 -9.15
C THR A 14 18.60 2.60 -9.56
N HIS A 15 18.87 1.56 -8.77
CA HIS A 15 19.96 0.63 -9.03
C HIS A 15 19.46 -0.72 -9.54
N PRO A 16 19.78 -1.10 -10.80
CA PRO A 16 19.34 -2.38 -11.36
C PRO A 16 19.83 -3.58 -10.55
N GLY A 17 21.02 -3.50 -9.95
CA GLY A 17 21.53 -4.53 -9.07
C GLY A 17 20.64 -4.78 -7.83
N ASN A 18 19.96 -3.77 -7.31
CA ASN A 18 18.99 -3.94 -6.23
C ASN A 18 17.72 -4.65 -6.71
N VAL A 19 17.28 -4.39 -7.96
CA VAL A 19 16.14 -5.09 -8.57
C VAL A 19 16.44 -6.58 -8.72
N GLY A 20 17.61 -6.92 -9.26
CA GLY A 20 18.05 -8.32 -9.39
C GLY A 20 18.19 -9.03 -8.04
N ALA A 21 18.85 -8.39 -7.07
CA ALA A 21 18.98 -8.95 -5.72
C ALA A 21 17.61 -9.11 -5.02
N THR A 22 16.65 -8.20 -5.29
CA THR A 22 15.27 -8.33 -4.82
C THR A 22 14.59 -9.55 -5.42
N ALA A 23 14.70 -9.76 -6.73
CA ALA A 23 14.15 -10.94 -7.39
C ALA A 23 14.68 -12.25 -6.77
N ARG A 24 15.97 -12.30 -6.48
CA ARG A 24 16.61 -13.44 -5.80
C ARG A 24 16.04 -13.62 -4.38
N ALA A 25 15.93 -12.55 -3.59
CA ALA A 25 15.35 -12.60 -2.25
C ALA A 25 13.92 -13.12 -2.27
N MET A 26 13.11 -12.66 -3.21
CA MET A 26 11.72 -13.09 -3.40
C MET A 26 11.64 -14.58 -3.77
N LYS A 27 12.42 -15.03 -4.74
CA LYS A 27 12.42 -16.42 -5.20
C LYS A 27 12.79 -17.39 -4.08
N ASN A 28 13.79 -17.06 -3.26
CA ASN A 28 14.19 -17.85 -2.09
C ASN A 28 13.05 -18.03 -1.08
N MET A 29 12.13 -17.06 -1.01
CA MET A 29 10.99 -17.02 -0.07
C MET A 29 9.66 -17.34 -0.74
N SER A 30 9.67 -17.95 -1.92
CA SER A 30 8.47 -18.37 -2.69
C SER A 30 7.54 -17.23 -3.09
N LEU A 31 8.04 -15.99 -3.13
CA LEU A 31 7.35 -14.82 -3.68
C LEU A 31 7.70 -14.67 -5.15
N ARG A 32 6.72 -14.33 -6.01
CA ARG A 32 6.90 -14.28 -7.46
C ARG A 32 6.41 -13.02 -8.14
N HIS A 33 5.57 -12.23 -7.49
CA HIS A 33 4.93 -11.08 -8.10
C HIS A 33 5.70 -9.80 -7.76
N LEU A 34 6.66 -9.47 -8.62
CA LEU A 34 7.44 -8.23 -8.57
C LEU A 34 6.76 -7.17 -9.44
N TYR A 35 6.52 -6.01 -8.85
CA TYR A 35 6.00 -4.82 -9.52
C TYR A 35 7.05 -3.71 -9.44
N LEU A 36 7.34 -3.07 -10.57
CA LEU A 36 8.33 -1.99 -10.68
C LEU A 36 7.61 -0.73 -11.13
N VAL A 37 7.45 0.23 -10.25
CA VAL A 37 6.83 1.53 -10.57
C VAL A 37 7.91 2.48 -11.05
N ALA A 38 7.85 2.89 -12.31
CA ALA A 38 8.77 3.82 -12.95
C ALA A 38 10.26 3.55 -12.60
N PRO A 39 10.78 2.34 -12.86
CA PRO A 39 12.19 2.02 -12.63
C PRO A 39 13.08 2.87 -13.55
N GLU A 40 14.27 3.30 -13.07
CA GLU A 40 15.19 4.12 -13.87
C GLU A 40 15.91 3.29 -14.96
N ASP A 41 16.32 2.07 -14.63
CA ASP A 41 17.06 1.18 -15.54
C ASP A 41 16.57 -0.27 -15.40
N PHE A 42 15.52 -0.58 -16.15
CA PHE A 42 14.98 -1.93 -16.25
C PHE A 42 14.17 -2.09 -17.55
N PRO A 43 14.36 -3.21 -18.32
CA PRO A 43 15.25 -4.34 -18.04
C PRO A 43 16.74 -3.99 -18.16
N SER A 44 17.61 -4.69 -17.40
CA SER A 44 19.04 -4.41 -17.35
C SER A 44 19.85 -5.70 -17.17
N ALA A 45 20.99 -5.80 -17.86
CA ALA A 45 21.93 -6.92 -17.73
C ALA A 45 22.43 -7.06 -16.28
N GLU A 46 22.69 -5.94 -15.59
CA GLU A 46 23.10 -5.95 -14.19
C GLU A 46 22.01 -6.55 -13.28
N ALA A 47 20.74 -6.27 -13.54
CA ALA A 47 19.64 -6.87 -12.79
C ALA A 47 19.63 -8.39 -12.98
N THR A 48 19.79 -8.88 -14.20
CA THR A 48 19.87 -10.31 -14.52
C THR A 48 21.07 -10.96 -13.83
N ASP A 49 22.26 -10.37 -13.92
CA ASP A 49 23.47 -10.89 -13.27
C ASP A 49 23.30 -11.02 -11.74
N ARG A 50 22.67 -10.05 -11.11
CA ARG A 50 22.43 -10.05 -9.66
C ARG A 50 21.29 -10.97 -9.23
N ALA A 51 20.39 -11.33 -10.13
CA ALA A 51 19.28 -12.24 -9.83
C ALA A 51 19.74 -13.68 -9.60
N VAL A 52 20.86 -14.10 -10.21
CA VAL A 52 21.51 -15.42 -10.01
C VAL A 52 20.49 -16.56 -10.00
N GLY A 53 19.86 -16.83 -11.14
CA GLY A 53 18.86 -17.90 -11.31
C GLY A 53 17.45 -17.54 -10.82
N ALA A 54 17.16 -16.26 -10.52
CA ALA A 54 15.81 -15.74 -10.28
C ALA A 54 15.29 -14.95 -11.49
N ASP A 55 15.76 -15.31 -12.69
CA ASP A 55 15.41 -14.65 -13.96
C ASP A 55 13.90 -14.71 -14.22
N ASP A 56 13.26 -15.81 -13.86
CA ASP A 56 11.81 -15.97 -13.97
C ASP A 56 11.00 -14.92 -13.19
N VAL A 57 11.52 -14.40 -12.07
CA VAL A 57 10.90 -13.30 -11.34
C VAL A 57 11.05 -11.98 -12.08
N LEU A 58 12.22 -11.74 -12.70
CA LEU A 58 12.46 -10.54 -13.51
C LEU A 58 11.67 -10.56 -14.81
N GLU A 59 11.63 -11.70 -15.51
CA GLU A 59 10.88 -11.87 -16.76
C GLU A 59 9.37 -11.68 -16.58
N ASN A 60 8.85 -12.06 -15.42
CA ASN A 60 7.43 -11.88 -15.06
C ASN A 60 7.17 -10.59 -14.26
N ALA A 61 8.16 -9.72 -14.11
CA ALA A 61 7.98 -8.46 -13.41
C ALA A 61 7.03 -7.53 -14.18
N VAL A 62 6.09 -6.94 -13.46
CA VAL A 62 5.12 -5.99 -14.02
C VAL A 62 5.70 -4.59 -13.92
N ILE A 63 5.97 -3.95 -15.07
CA ILE A 63 6.41 -2.56 -15.12
C ILE A 63 5.17 -1.67 -15.16
N CYS A 64 5.07 -0.75 -14.20
CA CYS A 64 3.96 0.17 -14.04
C CYS A 64 4.45 1.61 -14.25
N ALA A 65 3.66 2.43 -14.95
CA ALA A 65 3.95 3.85 -15.09
C ALA A 65 3.62 4.62 -13.81
N SER A 66 2.67 4.11 -13.01
CA SER A 66 2.19 4.76 -11.78
C SER A 66 1.99 3.77 -10.64
N LEU A 67 1.92 4.30 -9.41
CA LEU A 67 1.58 3.52 -8.23
C LEU A 67 0.13 2.99 -8.31
N ASP A 68 -0.78 3.72 -8.95
CA ASP A 68 -2.17 3.32 -9.16
C ASP A 68 -2.27 1.99 -9.93
N GLU A 69 -1.46 1.83 -10.98
CA GLU A 69 -1.40 0.59 -11.74
C GLU A 69 -0.90 -0.59 -10.89
N ALA A 70 0.15 -0.36 -10.07
CA ALA A 70 0.72 -1.40 -9.23
C ALA A 70 -0.24 -1.84 -8.10
N LEU A 71 -1.07 -0.92 -7.60
CA LEU A 71 -2.01 -1.15 -6.50
C LEU A 71 -3.42 -1.55 -6.93
N LYS A 72 -3.69 -1.56 -8.24
CA LYS A 72 -5.00 -1.95 -8.75
C LYS A 72 -5.45 -3.28 -8.14
N ASP A 73 -6.70 -3.35 -7.67
CA ASP A 73 -7.32 -4.49 -6.99
C ASP A 73 -6.72 -4.88 -5.62
N CYS A 74 -5.68 -4.15 -5.14
CA CYS A 74 -5.14 -4.40 -3.81
C CYS A 74 -6.03 -3.80 -2.73
N HIS A 75 -6.50 -4.64 -1.79
CA HIS A 75 -7.32 -4.22 -0.65
C HIS A 75 -6.49 -3.95 0.62
N LEU A 76 -5.24 -4.40 0.65
CA LEU A 76 -4.30 -4.15 1.73
C LEU A 76 -2.97 -3.70 1.16
N VAL A 77 -2.52 -2.52 1.59
CA VAL A 77 -1.24 -1.92 1.18
C VAL A 77 -0.43 -1.60 2.42
N ILE A 78 0.79 -2.12 2.51
CA ILE A 78 1.72 -1.83 3.61
C ILE A 78 2.97 -1.19 3.02
N GLY A 79 3.38 -0.04 3.56
CA GLY A 79 4.58 0.65 3.13
C GLY A 79 5.75 0.43 4.09
N THR A 80 6.99 0.46 3.58
CA THR A 80 8.19 0.39 4.43
C THR A 80 8.72 1.78 4.79
N SER A 81 9.17 1.97 6.02
CA SER A 81 9.86 3.19 6.44
C SER A 81 10.88 2.90 7.52
N ALA A 82 12.10 3.42 7.34
CA ALA A 82 13.15 3.40 8.38
C ALA A 82 13.14 4.65 9.26
N ARG A 83 12.33 5.66 8.94
CA ARG A 83 12.35 6.96 9.62
C ARG A 83 11.02 7.26 10.30
N PRO A 84 11.02 7.82 11.52
CA PRO A 84 9.81 8.37 12.11
C PRO A 84 9.25 9.49 11.21
N ARG A 85 7.94 9.53 11.06
CA ARG A 85 7.26 10.51 10.21
C ARG A 85 6.45 11.49 11.07
N ARG A 86 6.26 12.73 10.58
CA ARG A 86 5.48 13.78 11.27
C ARG A 86 4.02 13.39 11.54
N ILE A 87 3.45 12.55 10.67
CA ILE A 87 2.16 11.92 10.86
C ILE A 87 2.46 10.47 11.18
N GLU A 88 2.06 10.00 12.36
CA GLU A 88 2.24 8.61 12.77
C GLU A 88 1.26 7.71 12.04
N TRP A 89 1.74 6.78 11.24
CA TRP A 89 0.95 5.65 10.71
C TRP A 89 0.84 4.56 11.75
N PRO A 90 -0.22 3.72 11.70
CA PRO A 90 -0.20 2.46 12.44
C PRO A 90 1.05 1.67 12.04
N SER A 91 1.99 1.58 12.98
CA SER A 91 3.28 0.93 12.75
C SER A 91 3.20 -0.55 13.06
N LEU A 92 3.82 -1.36 12.23
CA LEU A 92 3.96 -2.80 12.38
C LEU A 92 5.44 -3.15 12.50
N ASP A 93 5.75 -4.17 13.27
CA ASP A 93 6.98 -4.92 13.18
C ASP A 93 6.93 -5.92 12.00
N PRO A 94 8.08 -6.49 11.58
CA PRO A 94 8.13 -7.42 10.45
C PRO A 94 7.22 -8.64 10.58
N GLU A 95 7.12 -9.22 11.78
CA GLU A 95 6.27 -10.40 12.03
C GLU A 95 4.79 -10.06 11.90
N SER A 96 4.34 -8.97 12.53
CA SER A 96 2.94 -8.50 12.44
C SER A 96 2.57 -8.09 11.02
N CYS A 97 3.50 -7.46 10.28
CA CYS A 97 3.34 -7.15 8.87
C CYS A 97 3.12 -8.42 8.03
N ALA A 98 3.98 -9.40 8.21
CA ALA A 98 3.92 -10.67 7.49
C ALA A 98 2.59 -11.41 7.73
N ARG A 99 2.14 -11.49 8.97
CA ARG A 99 0.84 -12.09 9.33
C ARG A 99 -0.31 -11.39 8.59
N ARG A 100 -0.36 -10.06 8.65
CA ARG A 100 -1.41 -9.28 7.96
C ARG A 100 -1.40 -9.48 6.45
N LEU A 101 -0.22 -9.51 5.82
CA LEU A 101 -0.10 -9.76 4.38
C LEU A 101 -0.57 -11.17 4.01
N VAL A 102 -0.18 -12.19 4.78
CA VAL A 102 -0.59 -13.58 4.52
C VAL A 102 -2.10 -13.74 4.74
N ASP A 103 -2.67 -13.15 5.78
CA ASP A 103 -4.10 -13.21 6.05
C ASP A 103 -4.90 -12.44 4.99
N GLY A 104 -4.47 -11.22 4.64
CA GLY A 104 -5.08 -10.45 3.56
C GLY A 104 -5.00 -11.18 2.21
N ALA A 105 -3.87 -11.82 1.91
CA ALA A 105 -3.67 -12.57 0.67
C ALA A 105 -4.64 -13.75 0.47
N ARG A 106 -5.34 -14.18 1.52
CA ARG A 106 -6.44 -15.17 1.42
C ARG A 106 -7.70 -14.59 0.79
N GLN A 107 -7.89 -13.28 0.89
CA GLN A 107 -9.09 -12.57 0.43
C GLN A 107 -8.91 -11.94 -0.95
N GLY A 108 -7.68 -11.67 -1.36
CA GLY A 108 -7.37 -11.05 -2.65
C GLY A 108 -5.94 -10.47 -2.69
N PRO A 109 -5.63 -9.67 -3.72
CA PRO A 109 -4.31 -9.07 -3.86
C PRO A 109 -3.98 -8.09 -2.72
N VAL A 110 -2.74 -8.17 -2.24
CA VAL A 110 -2.15 -7.27 -1.24
C VAL A 110 -0.79 -6.78 -1.73
N ALA A 111 -0.34 -5.62 -1.26
CA ALA A 111 0.92 -5.03 -1.68
C ALA A 111 1.81 -4.66 -0.50
N LEU A 112 3.11 -4.93 -0.65
CA LEU A 112 4.18 -4.44 0.22
C LEU A 112 5.09 -3.51 -0.58
N LEU A 113 5.13 -2.24 -0.20
CA LEU A 113 5.81 -1.17 -0.92
C LEU A 113 7.18 -0.88 -0.34
N PHE A 114 8.15 -0.78 -1.22
CA PHE A 114 9.50 -0.31 -0.92
C PHE A 114 9.78 0.94 -1.76
N GLY A 115 10.29 1.98 -1.12
CA GLY A 115 10.62 3.22 -1.80
C GLY A 115 12.02 3.22 -2.40
N GLN A 116 12.33 4.33 -3.08
CA GLN A 116 13.64 4.59 -3.66
C GLN A 116 14.76 4.51 -2.60
N GLU A 117 15.94 4.07 -2.98
CA GLU A 117 17.08 3.78 -2.09
C GLU A 117 17.48 4.98 -1.22
N ARG A 118 17.49 6.19 -1.79
CA ARG A 118 17.95 7.41 -1.10
C ARG A 118 16.86 8.06 -0.25
N THR A 119 15.63 8.09 -0.74
CA THR A 119 14.54 8.87 -0.15
C THR A 119 13.52 8.03 0.59
N GLY A 120 13.47 6.71 0.31
CA GLY A 120 12.38 5.84 0.73
C GLY A 120 11.07 6.22 0.05
N LEU A 121 9.95 5.79 0.61
CA LEU A 121 8.63 6.19 0.14
C LEU A 121 8.38 7.67 0.43
N LEU A 122 7.84 8.37 -0.55
CA LEU A 122 7.38 9.74 -0.39
C LEU A 122 6.08 9.79 0.43
N ASN A 123 5.72 10.98 0.91
CA ASN A 123 4.49 11.14 1.67
C ASN A 123 3.23 10.73 0.88
N ALA A 124 3.18 11.08 -0.41
CA ALA A 124 2.06 10.71 -1.27
C ALA A 124 1.92 9.18 -1.45
N GLU A 125 3.03 8.45 -1.42
CA GLU A 125 3.05 6.98 -1.50
C GLU A 125 2.64 6.35 -0.16
N LEU A 126 3.08 6.94 0.95
CA LEU A 126 2.65 6.51 2.29
C LEU A 126 1.17 6.82 2.55
N ASP A 127 0.63 7.89 1.96
CA ASP A 127 -0.79 8.22 2.07
C ASP A 127 -1.70 7.14 1.44
N ARG A 128 -1.14 6.27 0.58
CA ARG A 128 -1.81 5.09 -0.01
C ARG A 128 -1.74 3.84 0.89
N CYS A 129 -0.93 3.86 1.94
CA CYS A 129 -0.72 2.70 2.79
C CYS A 129 -1.71 2.68 3.97
N HIS A 130 -2.21 1.48 4.27
CA HIS A 130 -3.02 1.21 5.46
C HIS A 130 -2.14 1.17 6.72
N PHE A 131 -0.95 0.58 6.59
CA PHE A 131 0.05 0.43 7.66
C PHE A 131 1.43 0.76 7.15
N VAL A 132 2.33 1.04 8.08
CA VAL A 132 3.76 1.19 7.80
C VAL A 132 4.52 0.14 8.61
N VAL A 133 5.38 -0.62 7.96
CA VAL A 133 6.30 -1.53 8.62
C VAL A 133 7.66 -0.88 8.81
N THR A 134 8.20 -1.00 10.03
CA THR A 134 9.56 -0.58 10.34
C THR A 134 10.37 -1.80 10.75
N ILE A 135 11.47 -2.03 10.05
CA ILE A 135 12.43 -3.09 10.41
C ILE A 135 13.31 -2.53 11.54
N PRO A 136 13.33 -3.14 12.72
CA PRO A 136 14.22 -2.73 13.78
C PRO A 136 15.69 -2.81 13.33
N ALA A 137 16.40 -1.69 13.41
CA ALA A 137 17.81 -1.57 13.04
C ALA A 137 18.52 -0.66 14.05
N ASP A 138 19.84 -0.52 13.92
CA ASP A 138 20.61 0.40 14.75
C ASP A 138 20.05 1.83 14.67
N THR A 139 19.92 2.50 15.80
CA THR A 139 19.30 3.83 15.88
C THR A 139 20.09 4.90 15.13
N ASN A 140 21.42 4.72 15.02
CA ASN A 140 22.31 5.64 14.32
C ASN A 140 22.50 5.27 12.86
N TYR A 141 22.17 4.01 12.47
CA TYR A 141 22.33 3.48 11.12
C TYR A 141 21.14 2.61 10.71
N SER A 142 19.97 3.22 10.62
CA SER A 142 18.69 2.53 10.43
C SER A 142 18.34 2.23 8.96
N SER A 143 19.06 2.83 8.00
CA SER A 143 18.76 2.66 6.57
C SER A 143 19.35 1.36 6.05
N LEU A 144 18.49 0.41 5.71
CA LEU A 144 18.89 -0.85 5.06
C LEU A 144 18.99 -0.67 3.55
N ASN A 145 19.88 -1.44 2.92
CA ASN A 145 19.83 -1.63 1.47
C ASN A 145 18.46 -2.18 1.07
N LEU A 146 17.96 -1.77 -0.09
CA LEU A 146 16.64 -2.13 -0.60
C LEU A 146 16.42 -3.65 -0.62
N ALA A 147 17.34 -4.40 -1.23
CA ALA A 147 17.23 -5.86 -1.33
C ALA A 147 17.34 -6.55 0.03
N CYS A 148 18.13 -6.00 0.96
CA CYS A 148 18.20 -6.51 2.34
C CYS A 148 16.86 -6.31 3.08
N ALA A 149 16.22 -5.16 2.92
CA ALA A 149 14.90 -4.91 3.50
C ALA A 149 13.85 -5.87 2.93
N VAL A 150 13.89 -6.09 1.60
CA VAL A 150 13.03 -7.10 0.96
C VAL A 150 13.30 -8.49 1.51
N GLN A 151 14.57 -8.89 1.66
CA GLN A 151 14.92 -10.22 2.17
C GLN A 151 14.35 -10.47 3.58
N ILE A 152 14.45 -9.50 4.48
CA ILE A 152 13.94 -9.61 5.85
C ILE A 152 12.42 -9.80 5.84
N LEU A 153 11.70 -8.95 5.13
CA LEU A 153 10.24 -9.01 5.08
C LEU A 153 9.73 -10.22 4.30
N ALA A 154 10.41 -10.61 3.22
CA ALA A 154 10.11 -11.83 2.48
C ALA A 154 10.29 -13.09 3.34
N TYR A 155 11.33 -13.13 4.19
CA TYR A 155 11.54 -14.23 5.14
C TYR A 155 10.38 -14.34 6.14
N GLU A 156 9.96 -13.23 6.73
CA GLU A 156 8.84 -13.21 7.68
C GLU A 156 7.53 -13.62 7.00
N ILE A 157 7.29 -13.17 5.77
CA ILE A 157 6.12 -13.57 4.98
C ILE A 157 6.14 -15.07 4.69
N HIS A 158 7.29 -15.62 4.29
CA HIS A 158 7.45 -17.05 4.05
C HIS A 158 7.19 -17.85 5.33
N ARG A 159 7.79 -17.44 6.45
CA ARG A 159 7.60 -18.05 7.76
C ARG A 159 6.13 -18.05 8.20
N ALA A 160 5.44 -16.91 8.05
CA ALA A 160 4.02 -16.79 8.36
C ALA A 160 3.15 -17.70 7.46
N GLY A 161 3.51 -17.79 6.17
CA GLY A 161 2.84 -18.70 5.22
C GLY A 161 2.98 -20.19 5.56
N LEU A 162 4.10 -20.60 6.17
CA LEU A 162 4.32 -21.97 6.64
C LEU A 162 3.55 -22.28 7.93
N SER A 163 3.33 -21.30 8.79
CA SER A 163 2.74 -21.47 10.12
C SER A 163 1.24 -21.80 10.12
N GLY A 164 0.56 -21.70 9.00
CA GLY A 164 -0.74 -22.32 8.67
C GLY A 164 -1.96 -21.99 9.53
N ARG A 165 -1.85 -21.17 10.59
CA ARG A 165 -2.99 -20.77 11.45
C ARG A 165 -2.73 -19.43 12.12
N SER A 166 -3.24 -18.37 11.50
CA SER A 166 -3.59 -17.13 12.21
C SER A 166 -5.09 -16.92 12.09
N ALA A 167 -5.72 -16.33 13.10
CA ALA A 167 -7.12 -15.95 13.02
C ALA A 167 -7.34 -15.11 11.76
N SER A 168 -8.26 -15.51 10.91
CA SER A 168 -8.52 -14.86 9.62
C SER A 168 -9.08 -13.46 9.84
N LEU A 169 -8.58 -12.47 9.11
CA LEU A 169 -9.28 -11.18 8.96
C LEU A 169 -10.70 -11.38 8.39
N ALA A 170 -10.95 -12.51 7.71
CA ALA A 170 -12.28 -12.87 7.22
C ALA A 170 -13.35 -12.97 8.32
N ASP A 171 -12.96 -13.16 9.59
CA ASP A 171 -13.88 -13.16 10.71
C ASP A 171 -14.33 -11.74 11.13
N VAL A 172 -13.76 -10.70 10.53
CA VAL A 172 -14.01 -9.29 10.89
C VAL A 172 -14.88 -8.57 9.85
N PHE A 173 -14.92 -9.08 8.61
CA PHE A 173 -15.64 -8.43 7.51
C PHE A 173 -16.92 -9.19 7.16
N GLU A 174 -18.05 -8.47 7.08
CA GLU A 174 -19.32 -9.01 6.54
C GLU A 174 -19.34 -9.06 5.01
N GLY A 175 -18.34 -8.45 4.34
CA GLY A 175 -18.26 -8.33 2.88
C GLY A 175 -16.84 -8.39 2.34
N ARG A 176 -16.69 -8.22 1.01
CA ARG A 176 -15.39 -8.09 0.36
C ARG A 176 -14.70 -6.81 0.86
N PRO A 177 -13.43 -6.86 1.29
CA PRO A 177 -12.67 -5.66 1.59
C PRO A 177 -12.68 -4.67 0.42
N ALA A 178 -12.81 -3.37 0.72
CA ALA A 178 -12.69 -2.33 -0.27
C ALA A 178 -11.28 -2.32 -0.85
N ASP A 179 -11.17 -2.30 -2.17
CA ASP A 179 -9.87 -2.22 -2.84
C ASP A 179 -9.37 -0.77 -2.96
N ASP A 180 -8.14 -0.60 -3.43
CA ASP A 180 -7.53 0.72 -3.54
C ASP A 180 -8.34 1.65 -4.46
N GLU A 181 -8.92 1.14 -5.54
CA GLU A 181 -9.75 1.94 -6.45
C GLU A 181 -11.04 2.42 -5.77
N ASP A 182 -11.69 1.56 -4.97
CA ASP A 182 -12.87 1.91 -4.16
C ASP A 182 -12.51 3.03 -3.17
N MET A 183 -11.37 2.90 -2.48
CA MET A 183 -10.87 3.91 -1.53
C MET A 183 -10.58 5.24 -2.20
N GLN A 184 -9.93 5.25 -3.38
CA GLN A 184 -9.65 6.49 -4.11
C GLN A 184 -10.93 7.18 -4.57
N ARG A 185 -11.95 6.41 -5.00
CA ARG A 185 -13.27 6.96 -5.36
C ARG A 185 -13.96 7.58 -4.15
N PHE A 186 -13.86 6.95 -2.99
CA PHE A 186 -14.41 7.47 -1.74
C PHE A 186 -13.72 8.77 -1.33
N TYR A 187 -12.39 8.84 -1.38
CA TYR A 187 -11.65 10.05 -0.99
C TYR A 187 -11.95 11.24 -1.88
N ARG A 188 -12.06 11.04 -3.19
CA ARG A 188 -12.51 12.12 -4.09
C ARG A 188 -13.89 12.63 -3.73
N HIS A 189 -14.85 11.74 -3.53
CA HIS A 189 -16.21 12.12 -3.13
C HIS A 189 -16.25 12.85 -1.77
N LEU A 190 -15.47 12.36 -0.80
CA LEU A 190 -15.34 13.00 0.52
C LEU A 190 -14.76 14.42 0.39
N GLU A 191 -13.69 14.59 -0.38
CA GLU A 191 -13.06 15.90 -0.60
C GLU A 191 -14.03 16.89 -1.25
N GLU A 192 -14.75 16.48 -2.29
CA GLU A 192 -15.76 17.28 -2.98
C GLU A 192 -16.86 17.73 -2.01
N VAL A 193 -17.39 16.82 -1.20
CA VAL A 193 -18.44 17.15 -0.21
C VAL A 193 -17.93 18.12 0.85
N LEU A 194 -16.72 17.88 1.38
CA LEU A 194 -16.12 18.74 2.40
C LEU A 194 -15.86 20.16 1.88
N GLN A 195 -15.48 20.32 0.60
CA GLN A 195 -15.36 21.64 -0.04
C GLN A 195 -16.74 22.28 -0.22
N GLN A 196 -17.72 21.54 -0.71
CA GLN A 196 -19.08 22.03 -0.93
C GLN A 196 -19.74 22.57 0.35
N ILE A 197 -19.55 21.90 1.49
CA ILE A 197 -20.10 22.35 2.78
C ILE A 197 -19.23 23.40 3.48
N GLY A 198 -18.11 23.83 2.89
CA GLY A 198 -17.21 24.82 3.45
C GLY A 198 -16.36 24.32 4.62
N PHE A 199 -16.28 23.01 4.86
CA PHE A 199 -15.44 22.43 5.91
C PHE A 199 -13.97 22.32 5.48
N LEU A 200 -13.72 22.06 4.20
CA LEU A 200 -12.39 22.07 3.58
C LEU A 200 -12.24 23.33 2.72
N ASP A 201 -11.31 24.19 3.13
CA ASP A 201 -10.91 25.35 2.34
C ASP A 201 -9.89 24.91 1.27
N PRO A 202 -10.21 24.99 -0.04
CA PRO A 202 -9.30 24.59 -1.11
C PRO A 202 -8.04 25.46 -1.17
N ASP A 203 -8.11 26.72 -0.74
CA ASP A 203 -6.97 27.64 -0.74
C ASP A 203 -6.04 27.41 0.45
N ASN A 204 -6.56 26.78 1.53
CA ASN A 204 -5.79 26.43 2.72
C ASN A 204 -6.17 25.03 3.27
N PRO A 205 -5.93 23.97 2.51
CA PRO A 205 -6.39 22.60 2.83
C PRO A 205 -5.68 22.01 4.05
N ARG A 206 -4.56 22.62 4.49
CA ARG A 206 -3.71 22.14 5.60
C ARG A 206 -3.38 20.64 5.43
N ARG A 207 -3.71 19.82 6.45
CA ARG A 207 -3.46 18.36 6.45
C ARG A 207 -4.75 17.56 6.64
N LEU A 208 -5.91 18.19 6.36
CA LEU A 208 -7.19 17.57 6.67
C LEU A 208 -7.40 16.27 5.91
N MET A 209 -7.28 16.28 4.59
CA MET A 209 -7.47 15.08 3.77
C MET A 209 -6.49 13.96 4.14
N ARG A 210 -5.22 14.27 4.37
CA ARG A 210 -4.24 13.26 4.82
C ARG A 210 -4.63 12.62 6.16
N ARG A 211 -5.21 13.38 7.08
CA ARG A 211 -5.68 12.84 8.37
C ARG A 211 -6.91 11.96 8.18
N LEU A 212 -7.82 12.34 7.29
CA LEU A 212 -9.00 11.55 6.96
C LEU A 212 -8.64 10.25 6.24
N MET A 213 -7.75 10.30 5.23
CA MET A 213 -7.21 9.11 4.58
C MET A 213 -6.60 8.15 5.60
N ARG A 214 -5.76 8.66 6.49
CA ARG A 214 -5.18 7.84 7.57
C ARG A 214 -6.25 7.25 8.49
N LEU A 215 -7.31 8.01 8.83
CA LEU A 215 -8.39 7.53 9.68
C LEU A 215 -9.08 6.33 9.05
N PHE A 216 -9.46 6.42 7.78
CA PHE A 216 -10.19 5.37 7.08
C PHE A 216 -9.29 4.19 6.70
N ASN A 217 -8.04 4.43 6.25
CA ASN A 217 -7.11 3.36 5.90
C ASN A 217 -6.81 2.42 7.07
N ARG A 218 -6.69 2.93 8.29
CA ARG A 218 -6.39 2.07 9.46
C ARG A 218 -7.51 1.11 9.84
N VAL A 219 -8.75 1.39 9.41
CA VAL A 219 -9.92 0.55 9.73
C VAL A 219 -10.06 -0.62 8.76
N VAL A 220 -9.51 -0.49 7.54
CA VAL A 220 -9.64 -1.50 6.46
C VAL A 220 -11.13 -1.75 6.18
N LEU A 221 -11.78 -0.79 5.53
CA LEU A 221 -13.23 -0.84 5.26
C LEU A 221 -13.61 -1.99 4.32
N ASP A 222 -14.76 -2.59 4.56
CA ASP A 222 -15.38 -3.47 3.59
C ASP A 222 -16.28 -2.69 2.59
N HIS A 223 -16.76 -3.40 1.58
CA HIS A 223 -17.59 -2.80 0.53
C HIS A 223 -18.94 -2.27 1.04
N ASN A 224 -19.54 -2.90 2.07
CA ASN A 224 -20.79 -2.45 2.67
C ASN A 224 -20.59 -1.17 3.48
N GLU A 225 -19.53 -1.13 4.31
CA GLU A 225 -19.16 0.06 5.08
C GLU A 225 -18.84 1.24 4.14
N MET A 226 -18.13 0.98 3.06
CA MET A 226 -17.84 1.97 2.02
C MET A 226 -19.12 2.54 1.39
N ASN A 227 -20.10 1.69 1.08
CA ASN A 227 -21.37 2.11 0.50
C ASN A 227 -22.18 2.96 1.49
N ILE A 228 -22.16 2.62 2.79
CA ILE A 228 -22.79 3.42 3.85
C ILE A 228 -22.17 4.81 3.89
N LEU A 229 -20.84 4.91 3.93
CA LEU A 229 -20.15 6.20 3.98
C LEU A 229 -20.45 7.05 2.74
N ARG A 230 -20.43 6.46 1.55
CA ARG A 230 -20.78 7.17 0.31
C ARG A 230 -22.25 7.59 0.28
N GLY A 231 -23.15 6.79 0.83
CA GLY A 231 -24.55 7.13 0.99
C GLY A 231 -24.76 8.36 1.89
N ILE A 232 -24.02 8.44 3.01
CA ILE A 232 -24.01 9.62 3.89
C ILE A 232 -23.56 10.87 3.12
N LEU A 233 -22.45 10.79 2.37
CA LEU A 233 -21.94 11.91 1.57
C LEU A 233 -22.97 12.39 0.54
N THR A 234 -23.60 11.46 -0.16
CA THR A 234 -24.67 11.76 -1.14
C THR A 234 -25.87 12.45 -0.47
N ALA A 235 -26.27 11.98 0.72
CA ALA A 235 -27.38 12.61 1.45
C ALA A 235 -27.06 14.05 1.87
N VAL A 236 -25.80 14.32 2.28
CA VAL A 236 -25.34 15.68 2.60
C VAL A 236 -25.41 16.60 1.37
N GLN A 237 -24.96 16.14 0.20
CA GLN A 237 -25.04 16.90 -1.05
C GLN A 237 -26.47 17.24 -1.42
N GLN A 238 -27.37 16.25 -1.39
CA GLN A 238 -28.80 16.44 -1.70
C GLN A 238 -29.50 17.41 -0.74
N HIS A 239 -29.13 17.36 0.54
CA HIS A 239 -29.69 18.29 1.52
C HIS A 239 -29.26 19.73 1.22
N ARG A 240 -28.01 19.95 0.89
CA ARG A 240 -27.49 21.26 0.51
C ARG A 240 -28.19 21.83 -0.74
N GLU A 241 -28.31 21.03 -1.80
CA GLU A 241 -28.98 21.45 -3.04
C GLU A 241 -30.43 21.90 -2.80
N LYS A 242 -31.14 21.25 -1.85
CA LYS A 242 -32.50 21.67 -1.45
C LYS A 242 -32.51 23.01 -0.72
N LEU A 243 -31.52 23.25 0.15
CA LEU A 243 -31.41 24.53 0.87
C LEU A 243 -31.10 25.68 -0.09
N ASP A 244 -30.18 25.45 -1.04
CA ASP A 244 -29.78 26.46 -2.04
C ASP A 244 -30.97 26.83 -2.96
N LYS A 245 -31.82 25.89 -3.33
CA LYS A 245 -33.07 26.15 -4.10
C LYS A 245 -34.11 26.95 -3.31
N ASN A 246 -34.31 26.61 -2.03
CA ASN A 246 -35.26 27.31 -1.17
C ASN A 246 -34.85 28.76 -0.82
N ASN A 247 -33.55 29.08 -0.91
CA ASN A 247 -33.03 30.43 -0.67
C ASN A 247 -33.05 31.33 -1.92
N GLN A 248 -33.41 30.78 -3.09
CA GLN A 248 -33.53 31.51 -4.37
C GLN A 248 -34.99 31.83 -4.75
N GLU A 249 -35.93 31.29 -4.00
CA GLU A 249 -37.38 31.65 -4.04
C GLU A 249 -37.72 32.70 -2.96
#